data_845964aad3e442847e155e59b0e03661
#
_entry.id   845964aad3e442847e155e59b0e03661
#
_cell.length_a   1.000
_cell.length_b   1.000
_cell.length_c   1.000
_cell.angle_alpha   90.00
_cell.angle_beta   90.00
_cell.angle_gamma   90.00
#
_symmetry.space_group_name_H-M   'P 1'
#
loop_
_entity.id
_entity.type
_entity.pdbx_description
1 polymer ?
#
loop_
_entity_poly.entity_id
_entity_poly.type
_entity_poly.pdbx_seq_one_letter_code
_entity_poly.pdbx_strand_id
1 'polypeptide(L)'
;DVTTVRSVVTADISTALSQALTFVGAFILIIVTNWRLTLFMLALIPFVMIVAILFGRRLRKLSMAVQDQLADATTVLEEAIGGVRVVQSFTREAYEVGRFRHSIQQTLVLAFKRIRLSSLFGPLASFMGFAAVVSVFWFGGHEVLAGRLTAGQLLMFLILTLTIAGSIGQFSGLWTSLQEALGASKRLFEILDAEPEIADAPGAAPLPSVV
;
A
#
# COMPACT_ATOMS: atom_id res chain seq x y z
N ASP A 1 -15.26 11.98 -2.22
CA ASP A 1 -14.22 12.56 -3.08
C ASP A 1 -13.79 13.96 -2.61
N VAL A 2 -14.73 14.92 -2.40
CA VAL A 2 -14.38 16.28 -1.89
C VAL A 2 -13.78 16.23 -0.48
N THR A 3 -14.25 15.35 0.39
CA THR A 3 -13.70 15.15 1.73
C THR A 3 -12.27 14.64 1.70
N THR A 4 -11.92 13.77 0.76
CA THR A 4 -10.55 13.25 0.57
C THR A 4 -9.60 14.37 0.15
N VAL A 5 -10.00 15.19 -0.81
CA VAL A 5 -9.20 16.35 -1.26
C VAL A 5 -9.00 17.35 -0.11
N ARG A 6 -10.06 17.62 0.66
CA ARG A 6 -10.00 18.52 1.82
C ARG A 6 -9.03 17.99 2.90
N SER A 7 -9.06 16.69 3.22
CA SER A 7 -8.16 16.10 4.24
C SER A 7 -6.70 16.20 3.83
N VAL A 8 -6.40 15.97 2.56
CA VAL A 8 -5.03 16.11 2.03
C VAL A 8 -4.52 17.53 2.17
N VAL A 9 -5.32 18.52 1.80
CA VAL A 9 -4.90 19.93 1.86
C VAL A 9 -4.74 20.43 3.30
N THR A 10 -5.59 19.98 4.24
CA THR A 10 -5.59 20.51 5.60
C THR A 10 -4.71 19.72 6.57
N ALA A 11 -4.80 18.40 6.58
CA ALA A 11 -4.12 17.55 7.56
C ALA A 11 -2.81 16.96 7.02
N ASP A 12 -2.81 16.47 5.78
CA ASP A 12 -1.66 15.73 5.25
C ASP A 12 -0.47 16.65 4.94
N ILE A 13 -0.71 17.88 4.46
CA ILE A 13 0.36 18.85 4.23
C ILE A 13 1.04 19.23 5.56
N SER A 14 0.27 19.50 6.62
CA SER A 14 0.82 19.83 7.93
C SER A 14 1.61 18.65 8.50
N THR A 15 1.09 17.44 8.37
CA THR A 15 1.76 16.21 8.78
C THR A 15 3.02 15.97 7.97
N ALA A 16 2.98 16.16 6.64
CA ALA A 16 4.15 16.02 5.77
C ALA A 16 5.29 16.98 6.17
N LEU A 17 4.97 18.25 6.43
CA LEU A 17 5.95 19.25 6.85
C LEU A 17 6.56 18.90 8.21
N SER A 18 5.73 18.53 9.18
CA SER A 18 6.18 18.10 10.51
C SER A 18 7.08 16.86 10.43
N GLN A 19 6.69 15.86 9.63
CA GLN A 19 7.49 14.65 9.45
C GLN A 19 8.81 14.92 8.71
N ALA A 20 8.80 15.82 7.72
CA ALA A 20 10.02 16.22 7.02
C ALA A 20 11.01 16.91 7.96
N LEU A 21 10.54 17.83 8.79
CA LEU A 21 11.37 18.50 9.80
C LEU A 21 11.91 17.50 10.83
N THR A 22 11.06 16.60 11.31
CA THR A 22 11.45 15.54 12.27
C THR A 22 12.49 14.61 11.66
N PHE A 23 12.27 14.16 10.43
CA PHE A 23 13.20 13.29 9.70
C PHE A 23 14.56 13.95 9.48
N VAL A 24 14.58 15.18 8.94
CA VAL A 24 15.81 15.93 8.67
C VAL A 24 16.54 16.24 9.97
N GLY A 25 15.82 16.71 10.99
CA GLY A 25 16.41 16.98 12.30
C GLY A 25 17.01 15.76 12.96
N ALA A 26 16.27 14.64 12.99
CA ALA A 26 16.76 13.37 13.52
C ALA A 26 17.97 12.85 12.71
N PHE A 27 17.93 12.96 11.39
CA PHE A 27 19.01 12.50 10.51
C PHE A 27 20.31 13.32 10.71
N ILE A 28 20.21 14.63 10.83
CA ILE A 28 21.36 15.48 11.15
C ILE A 28 21.95 15.10 12.52
N LEU A 29 21.08 14.94 13.53
CA LEU A 29 21.50 14.60 14.88
C LEU A 29 22.24 13.27 14.95
N ILE A 30 21.79 12.22 14.26
CA ILE A 30 22.49 10.92 14.26
C ILE A 30 23.86 10.98 13.58
N ILE A 31 23.99 11.76 12.49
CA ILE A 31 25.27 11.95 11.81
C ILE A 31 26.26 12.67 12.72
N VAL A 32 25.83 13.76 13.38
CA VAL A 32 26.67 14.55 14.29
C VAL A 32 27.07 13.75 15.54
N THR A 33 26.16 12.88 16.02
CA THR A 33 26.43 12.03 17.19
C THR A 33 27.51 10.99 16.92
N ASN A 34 27.37 10.22 15.82
CA ASN A 34 28.39 9.26 15.41
C ASN A 34 28.20 8.86 13.94
N TRP A 35 29.03 9.40 13.05
CA TRP A 35 28.96 9.13 11.62
C TRP A 35 29.22 7.65 11.24
N ARG A 36 30.04 6.93 12.03
CA ARG A 36 30.36 5.51 11.79
C ARG A 36 29.14 4.64 12.06
N LEU A 37 28.46 4.88 13.17
CA LEU A 37 27.23 4.17 13.54
C LEU A 37 26.11 4.48 12.54
N THR A 38 26.03 5.73 12.06
CA THR A 38 25.09 6.14 11.02
C THR A 38 25.37 5.41 9.70
N LEU A 39 26.63 5.31 9.29
CA LEU A 39 26.99 4.59 8.07
C LEU A 39 26.66 3.09 8.19
N PHE A 40 26.91 2.49 9.35
CA PHE A 40 26.54 1.11 9.63
C PHE A 40 25.02 0.90 9.54
N MET A 41 24.24 1.80 10.14
CA MET A 41 22.77 1.78 10.04
C MET A 41 22.31 1.92 8.59
N LEU A 42 22.88 2.86 7.83
CA LEU A 42 22.53 3.05 6.42
C LEU A 42 22.86 1.81 5.57
N ALA A 43 23.92 1.07 5.90
CA ALA A 43 24.27 -0.17 5.22
C ALA A 43 23.27 -1.32 5.45
N LEU A 44 22.51 -1.29 6.56
CA LEU A 44 21.45 -2.27 6.83
C LEU A 44 20.18 -2.02 6.00
N ILE A 45 19.90 -0.75 5.64
CA ILE A 45 18.67 -0.37 4.91
C ILE A 45 18.54 -1.12 3.57
N PRO A 46 19.56 -1.14 2.66
CA PRO A 46 19.42 -1.83 1.39
C PRO A 46 19.18 -3.33 1.55
N PHE A 47 19.74 -3.96 2.58
CA PHE A 47 19.48 -5.37 2.86
C PHE A 47 18.00 -5.63 3.19
N VAL A 48 17.43 -4.86 4.11
CA VAL A 48 16.00 -4.93 4.46
C VAL A 48 15.13 -4.64 3.23
N MET A 49 15.51 -3.63 2.46
CA MET A 49 14.78 -3.18 1.26
C MET A 49 14.73 -4.26 0.17
N ILE A 50 15.85 -4.95 -0.09
CA ILE A 50 15.92 -6.05 -1.06
C ILE A 50 14.94 -7.17 -0.66
N VAL A 51 14.94 -7.58 0.60
CA VAL A 51 14.02 -8.62 1.08
C VAL A 51 12.56 -8.17 0.93
N ALA A 52 12.24 -6.94 1.35
CA ALA A 52 10.90 -6.38 1.24
C ALA A 52 10.41 -6.33 -0.24
N ILE A 53 11.27 -5.92 -1.17
CA ILE A 53 10.97 -5.85 -2.61
C ILE A 53 10.74 -7.26 -3.18
N LEU A 54 11.59 -8.22 -2.85
CA LEU A 54 11.46 -9.59 -3.35
C LEU A 54 10.16 -10.25 -2.89
N PHE A 55 9.82 -10.10 -1.61
CA PHE A 55 8.56 -10.58 -1.06
C PHE A 55 7.36 -9.85 -1.66
N GLY A 56 7.41 -8.53 -1.72
CA GLY A 56 6.35 -7.70 -2.27
C GLY A 56 6.01 -8.05 -3.73
N ARG A 57 7.04 -8.26 -4.57
CA ARG A 57 6.85 -8.68 -5.96
C ARG A 57 6.17 -10.03 -6.08
N ARG A 58 6.59 -11.02 -5.26
CA ARG A 58 5.97 -12.35 -5.26
C ARG A 58 4.53 -12.31 -4.74
N LEU A 59 4.30 -11.56 -3.66
CA LEU A 59 2.97 -11.40 -3.08
C LEU A 59 2.00 -10.73 -4.06
N ARG A 60 2.46 -9.67 -4.74
CA ARG A 60 1.67 -8.99 -5.79
C ARG A 60 1.31 -9.94 -6.93
N LYS A 61 2.29 -10.71 -7.43
CA LYS A 61 2.04 -11.71 -8.50
C LYS A 61 0.98 -12.74 -8.10
N LEU A 62 1.07 -13.27 -6.87
CA LEU A 62 0.07 -14.22 -6.36
C LEU A 62 -1.29 -13.56 -6.14
N SER A 63 -1.33 -12.32 -5.69
CA SER A 63 -2.59 -11.57 -5.51
C SER A 63 -3.30 -11.34 -6.85
N MET A 64 -2.56 -10.98 -7.90
CA MET A 64 -3.11 -10.84 -9.25
C MET A 64 -3.65 -12.19 -9.75
N ALA A 65 -2.89 -13.27 -9.63
CA ALA A 65 -3.34 -14.61 -10.05
C ALA A 65 -4.59 -15.08 -9.30
N VAL A 66 -4.77 -14.72 -8.03
CA VAL A 66 -6.02 -14.99 -7.29
C VAL A 66 -7.19 -14.19 -7.86
N GLN A 67 -6.98 -12.90 -8.19
CA GLN A 67 -8.02 -12.04 -8.76
C GLN A 67 -8.44 -12.53 -10.17
N ASP A 68 -7.45 -12.85 -11.01
CA ASP A 68 -7.72 -13.37 -12.35
C ASP A 68 -8.54 -14.66 -12.28
N GLN A 69 -8.14 -15.60 -11.42
CA GLN A 69 -8.87 -16.87 -11.25
C GLN A 69 -10.26 -16.69 -10.63
N LEU A 70 -10.44 -15.66 -9.77
CA LEU A 70 -11.74 -15.33 -9.23
C LEU A 70 -12.66 -14.72 -10.31
N ALA A 71 -12.11 -13.88 -11.19
CA ALA A 71 -12.83 -13.33 -12.34
C ALA A 71 -13.29 -14.46 -13.28
N ASP A 72 -12.43 -15.44 -13.58
CA ASP A 72 -12.80 -16.62 -14.35
C ASP A 72 -13.95 -17.41 -13.70
N ALA A 73 -13.91 -17.58 -12.37
CA ALA A 73 -14.98 -18.25 -11.64
C ALA A 73 -16.30 -17.46 -11.69
N THR A 74 -16.23 -16.13 -11.64
CA THR A 74 -17.40 -15.25 -11.76
C THR A 74 -18.00 -15.35 -13.16
N THR A 75 -17.18 -15.37 -14.20
CA THR A 75 -17.65 -15.56 -15.59
C THR A 75 -18.38 -16.89 -15.77
N VAL A 76 -17.85 -17.98 -15.19
CA VAL A 76 -18.51 -19.29 -15.21
C VAL A 76 -19.89 -19.24 -14.53
N LEU A 77 -20.00 -18.51 -13.42
CA LEU A 77 -21.25 -18.33 -12.68
C LEU A 77 -22.25 -17.48 -13.49
N GLU A 78 -21.80 -16.37 -14.04
CA GLU A 78 -22.64 -15.48 -14.88
C GLU A 78 -23.18 -16.21 -16.11
N GLU A 79 -22.35 -17.01 -16.77
CA GLU A 79 -22.75 -17.84 -17.91
C GLU A 79 -23.82 -18.88 -17.52
N ALA A 80 -23.63 -19.57 -16.39
CA ALA A 80 -24.57 -20.57 -15.89
C ALA A 80 -25.93 -19.94 -15.48
N ILE A 81 -25.90 -18.76 -14.83
CA ILE A 81 -27.12 -18.03 -14.42
C ILE A 81 -27.80 -17.42 -15.63
N GLY A 82 -27.06 -16.79 -16.56
CA GLY A 82 -27.61 -16.20 -17.79
C GLY A 82 -28.28 -17.27 -18.67
N GLY A 83 -27.71 -18.48 -18.69
CA GLY A 83 -28.24 -19.64 -19.46
C GLY A 83 -29.12 -20.58 -18.64
N VAL A 84 -29.64 -20.20 -17.46
CA VAL A 84 -30.31 -21.09 -16.52
C VAL A 84 -31.45 -21.89 -17.12
N ARG A 85 -32.24 -21.33 -18.03
CA ARG A 85 -33.33 -22.03 -18.72
C ARG A 85 -32.83 -23.18 -19.61
N VAL A 86 -31.67 -22.98 -20.25
CA VAL A 86 -31.02 -23.99 -21.07
C VAL A 86 -30.45 -25.09 -20.17
N VAL A 87 -29.76 -24.72 -19.09
CA VAL A 87 -29.22 -25.67 -18.10
C VAL A 87 -30.31 -26.57 -17.55
N GLN A 88 -31.45 -25.99 -17.16
CA GLN A 88 -32.61 -26.73 -16.65
C GLN A 88 -33.29 -27.59 -17.70
N SER A 89 -33.43 -27.10 -18.95
CA SER A 89 -34.05 -27.90 -20.01
C SER A 89 -33.27 -29.16 -20.36
N PHE A 90 -31.95 -29.13 -20.17
CA PHE A 90 -31.07 -30.30 -20.38
C PHE A 90 -30.71 -31.04 -19.09
N THR A 91 -31.27 -30.67 -17.94
CA THR A 91 -31.01 -31.26 -16.62
C THR A 91 -29.49 -31.30 -16.28
N ARG A 92 -28.79 -30.22 -16.56
CA ARG A 92 -27.33 -30.12 -16.44
C ARG A 92 -26.85 -29.31 -15.22
N GLU A 93 -27.69 -29.12 -14.22
CA GLU A 93 -27.37 -28.33 -13.02
C GLU A 93 -26.15 -28.90 -12.27
N ALA A 94 -26.08 -30.22 -12.13
CA ALA A 94 -24.96 -30.88 -11.46
C ALA A 94 -23.62 -30.67 -12.21
N TYR A 95 -23.66 -30.59 -13.53
CA TYR A 95 -22.49 -30.28 -14.35
C TYR A 95 -21.99 -28.87 -14.12
N GLU A 96 -22.89 -27.87 -14.16
CA GLU A 96 -22.50 -26.46 -13.95
C GLU A 96 -22.02 -26.19 -12.52
N VAL A 97 -22.64 -26.81 -11.52
CA VAL A 97 -22.16 -26.80 -10.13
C VAL A 97 -20.75 -27.39 -10.03
N GLY A 98 -20.50 -28.49 -10.73
CA GLY A 98 -19.16 -29.11 -10.79
C GLY A 98 -18.12 -28.22 -11.46
N ARG A 99 -18.47 -27.55 -12.55
CA ARG A 99 -17.63 -26.61 -13.28
C ARG A 99 -17.25 -25.40 -12.40
N PHE A 100 -18.23 -24.79 -11.75
CA PHE A 100 -18.01 -23.68 -10.81
C PHE A 100 -17.17 -24.10 -9.60
N ARG A 101 -17.48 -25.27 -9.00
CA ARG A 101 -16.70 -25.82 -7.88
C ARG A 101 -15.22 -26.02 -8.26
N HIS A 102 -14.95 -26.52 -9.46
CA HIS A 102 -13.59 -26.70 -9.95
C HIS A 102 -12.85 -25.35 -10.05
N SER A 103 -13.48 -24.32 -10.61
CA SER A 103 -12.89 -22.98 -10.72
C SER A 103 -12.61 -22.35 -9.35
N ILE A 104 -13.54 -22.48 -8.40
CA ILE A 104 -13.33 -22.01 -7.01
C ILE A 104 -12.22 -22.80 -6.31
N GLN A 105 -12.08 -24.10 -6.56
CA GLN A 105 -10.97 -24.87 -5.98
C GLN A 105 -9.61 -24.39 -6.48
N GLN A 106 -9.49 -24.01 -7.75
CA GLN A 106 -8.26 -23.42 -8.30
C GLN A 106 -7.95 -22.06 -7.63
N THR A 107 -8.97 -21.22 -7.45
CA THR A 107 -8.85 -19.95 -6.71
C THR A 107 -8.35 -20.19 -5.28
N LEU A 108 -8.90 -21.17 -4.57
CA LEU A 108 -8.48 -21.53 -3.21
C LEU A 108 -7.02 -21.96 -3.13
N VAL A 109 -6.55 -22.77 -4.08
CA VAL A 109 -5.13 -23.20 -4.11
C VAL A 109 -4.19 -22.00 -4.22
N LEU A 110 -4.52 -21.03 -5.09
CA LEU A 110 -3.74 -19.80 -5.24
C LEU A 110 -3.85 -18.91 -3.99
N ALA A 111 -5.04 -18.80 -3.42
CA ALA A 111 -5.27 -18.05 -2.18
C ALA A 111 -4.45 -18.61 -1.01
N PHE A 112 -4.40 -19.94 -0.85
CA PHE A 112 -3.56 -20.57 0.17
C PHE A 112 -2.07 -20.33 -0.05
N LYS A 113 -1.58 -20.35 -1.31
CA LYS A 113 -0.18 -20.00 -1.61
C LYS A 113 0.11 -18.52 -1.22
N ARG A 114 -0.81 -17.61 -1.53
CA ARG A 114 -0.71 -16.20 -1.15
C ARG A 114 -0.70 -16.03 0.37
N ILE A 115 -1.63 -16.70 1.08
CA ILE A 115 -1.73 -16.63 2.54
C ILE A 115 -0.45 -17.14 3.20
N ARG A 116 0.08 -18.29 2.77
CA ARG A 116 1.35 -18.83 3.31
C ARG A 116 2.50 -17.83 3.14
N LEU A 117 2.64 -17.23 1.96
CA LEU A 117 3.67 -16.24 1.72
C LEU A 117 3.48 -14.99 2.59
N SER A 118 2.24 -14.47 2.68
CA SER A 118 1.91 -13.32 3.50
C SER A 118 2.15 -13.57 5.00
N SER A 119 1.78 -14.75 5.49
CA SER A 119 2.00 -15.14 6.90
C SER A 119 3.47 -15.26 7.28
N LEU A 120 4.34 -15.59 6.32
CA LEU A 120 5.79 -15.62 6.57
C LEU A 120 6.41 -14.23 6.58
N PHE A 121 5.83 -13.29 5.81
CA PHE A 121 6.40 -11.95 5.68
C PHE A 121 6.38 -11.16 6.99
N GLY A 122 5.28 -11.21 7.74
CA GLY A 122 5.15 -10.49 9.02
C GLY A 122 6.24 -10.85 10.02
N PRO A 123 6.35 -12.13 10.43
CA PRO A 123 7.40 -12.57 11.35
C PRO A 123 8.82 -12.30 10.83
N LEU A 124 9.07 -12.49 9.52
CA LEU A 124 10.37 -12.22 8.93
C LEU A 124 10.72 -10.72 8.99
N ALA A 125 9.78 -9.84 8.66
CA ALA A 125 9.98 -8.39 8.74
C ALA A 125 10.25 -7.95 10.19
N SER A 126 9.50 -8.49 11.16
CA SER A 126 9.70 -8.23 12.59
C SER A 126 11.06 -8.72 13.06
N PHE A 127 11.47 -9.93 12.66
CA PHE A 127 12.78 -10.48 12.97
C PHE A 127 13.90 -9.60 12.40
N MET A 128 13.81 -9.19 11.15
CA MET A 128 14.79 -8.30 10.51
C MET A 128 14.87 -6.94 11.21
N GLY A 129 13.73 -6.35 11.57
CA GLY A 129 13.69 -5.10 12.32
C GLY A 129 14.37 -5.24 13.67
N PHE A 130 14.07 -6.31 14.41
CA PHE A 130 14.71 -6.59 15.69
C PHE A 130 16.22 -6.85 15.54
N ALA A 131 16.61 -7.66 14.56
CA ALA A 131 18.02 -7.94 14.27
C ALA A 131 18.79 -6.66 13.89
N ALA A 132 18.17 -5.73 13.16
CA ALA A 132 18.75 -4.43 12.86
C ALA A 132 19.00 -3.61 14.13
N VAL A 133 18.02 -3.54 15.04
CA VAL A 133 18.16 -2.84 16.33
C VAL A 133 19.28 -3.46 17.17
N VAL A 134 19.32 -4.79 17.28
CA VAL A 134 20.36 -5.50 18.01
C VAL A 134 21.75 -5.26 17.39
N SER A 135 21.84 -5.25 16.06
CA SER A 135 23.10 -4.99 15.35
C SER A 135 23.61 -3.57 15.60
N VAL A 136 22.71 -2.57 15.57
CA VAL A 136 23.04 -1.18 15.91
C VAL A 136 23.48 -1.07 17.38
N PHE A 137 22.82 -1.78 18.29
CA PHE A 137 23.17 -1.80 19.69
C PHE A 137 24.55 -2.47 19.92
N TRP A 138 24.81 -3.58 19.24
CA TRP A 138 26.08 -4.28 19.29
C TRP A 138 27.23 -3.42 18.77
N PHE A 139 27.10 -2.83 17.60
CA PHE A 139 28.12 -1.95 17.03
C PHE A 139 28.30 -0.67 17.88
N GLY A 140 27.20 -0.07 18.32
CA GLY A 140 27.22 1.11 19.20
C GLY A 140 27.87 0.82 20.56
N GLY A 141 27.65 -0.38 21.12
CA GLY A 141 28.34 -0.84 22.33
C GLY A 141 29.87 -0.88 22.19
N HIS A 142 30.37 -1.32 21.03
CA HIS A 142 31.80 -1.27 20.71
C HIS A 142 32.31 0.18 20.61
N GLU A 143 31.52 1.10 20.06
CA GLU A 143 31.87 2.53 20.02
C GLU A 143 31.92 3.15 21.43
N VAL A 144 31.04 2.70 22.34
CA VAL A 144 31.04 3.12 23.75
C VAL A 144 32.29 2.58 24.47
N LEU A 145 32.61 1.29 24.31
CA LEU A 145 33.79 0.70 24.90
C LEU A 145 35.08 1.33 24.35
N ALA A 146 35.11 1.77 23.15
CA ALA A 146 36.20 2.49 22.52
C ALA A 146 36.30 3.98 22.96
N GLY A 147 35.41 4.45 23.86
CA GLY A 147 35.39 5.84 24.32
C GLY A 147 34.96 6.88 23.29
N ARG A 148 34.41 6.45 22.13
CA ARG A 148 33.96 7.33 21.05
C ARG A 148 32.49 7.73 21.14
N LEU A 149 31.73 7.07 22.03
CA LEU A 149 30.32 7.33 22.28
C LEU A 149 30.05 7.16 23.78
N THR A 150 29.13 7.94 24.33
CA THR A 150 28.62 7.69 25.69
C THR A 150 27.39 6.78 25.65
N ALA A 151 27.09 6.08 26.74
CA ALA A 151 25.88 5.26 26.82
C ALA A 151 24.59 6.06 26.58
N GLY A 152 24.54 7.32 27.05
CA GLY A 152 23.41 8.23 26.79
C GLY A 152 23.26 8.58 25.31
N GLN A 153 24.38 8.83 24.61
CA GLN A 153 24.37 9.08 23.18
C GLN A 153 23.94 7.85 22.38
N LEU A 154 24.30 6.64 22.80
CA LEU A 154 23.82 5.41 22.17
C LEU A 154 22.31 5.25 22.32
N LEU A 155 21.75 5.51 23.50
CA LEU A 155 20.30 5.48 23.71
C LEU A 155 19.59 6.53 22.85
N MET A 156 20.11 7.76 22.83
CA MET A 156 19.59 8.83 21.95
C MET A 156 19.62 8.41 20.49
N PHE A 157 20.73 7.80 20.02
CA PHE A 157 20.87 7.29 18.66
C PHE A 157 19.79 6.26 18.31
N LEU A 158 19.52 5.32 19.23
CA LEU A 158 18.48 4.31 19.04
C LEU A 158 17.08 4.95 18.95
N ILE A 159 16.76 5.91 19.81
CA ILE A 159 15.47 6.61 19.77
C ILE A 159 15.32 7.39 18.46
N LEU A 160 16.35 8.10 18.03
CA LEU A 160 16.33 8.82 16.76
C LEU A 160 16.22 7.87 15.55
N THR A 161 16.86 6.71 15.60
CA THR A 161 16.75 5.68 14.57
C THR A 161 15.31 5.17 14.44
N LEU A 162 14.63 4.92 15.57
CA LEU A 162 13.22 4.51 15.57
C LEU A 162 12.31 5.65 15.07
N THR A 163 12.64 6.89 15.42
CA THR A 163 11.91 8.08 14.91
C THR A 163 12.03 8.19 13.39
N ILE A 164 13.23 8.01 12.84
CA ILE A 164 13.46 8.01 11.38
C ILE A 164 12.67 6.89 10.70
N ALA A 165 12.72 5.67 11.26
CA ALA A 165 11.96 4.54 10.72
C ALA A 165 10.44 4.80 10.73
N GLY A 166 9.92 5.40 11.80
CA GLY A 166 8.52 5.83 11.90
C GLY A 166 8.15 6.89 10.86
N SER A 167 9.01 7.88 10.65
CA SER A 167 8.80 8.94 9.65
C SER A 167 8.71 8.38 8.24
N ILE A 168 9.55 7.39 7.88
CA ILE A 168 9.49 6.71 6.57
C ILE A 168 8.14 6.00 6.37
N GLY A 169 7.64 5.34 7.42
CA GLY A 169 6.31 4.71 7.38
C GLY A 169 5.18 5.72 7.14
N GLN A 170 5.24 6.88 7.79
CA GLN A 170 4.26 7.94 7.62
C GLN A 170 4.33 8.59 6.23
N PHE A 171 5.53 8.79 5.66
CA PHE A 171 5.65 9.26 4.27
C PHE A 171 5.01 8.31 3.27
N SER A 172 5.11 6.99 3.49
CA SER A 172 4.43 6.00 2.66
C SER A 172 2.90 6.14 2.73
N GLY A 173 2.34 6.39 3.92
CA GLY A 173 0.91 6.68 4.09
C GLY A 173 0.48 7.96 3.38
N LEU A 174 1.24 9.06 3.56
CA LEU A 174 0.98 10.34 2.89
C LEU A 174 1.01 10.21 1.36
N TRP A 175 1.94 9.41 0.82
CA TRP A 175 1.98 9.13 -0.61
C TRP A 175 0.71 8.45 -1.12
N THR A 176 0.18 7.49 -0.36
CA THR A 176 -1.08 6.81 -0.68
C THR A 176 -2.26 7.79 -0.66
N SER A 177 -2.39 8.59 0.40
CA SER A 177 -3.43 9.63 0.50
C SER A 177 -3.37 10.63 -0.66
N LEU A 178 -2.15 11.04 -1.06
CA LEU A 178 -1.96 11.93 -2.19
C LEU A 178 -2.42 11.29 -3.51
N GLN A 179 -2.11 10.01 -3.75
CA GLN A 179 -2.56 9.28 -4.94
C GLN A 179 -4.09 9.15 -4.97
N GLU A 180 -4.72 8.89 -3.83
CA GLU A 180 -6.18 8.83 -3.70
C GLU A 180 -6.83 10.19 -4.00
N ALA A 181 -6.26 11.27 -3.47
CA ALA A 181 -6.76 12.63 -3.73
C ALA A 181 -6.59 13.04 -5.20
N LEU A 182 -5.46 12.70 -5.82
CA LEU A 182 -5.25 12.94 -7.25
C LEU A 182 -6.25 12.17 -8.11
N GLY A 183 -6.54 10.90 -7.75
CA GLY A 183 -7.58 10.11 -8.43
C GLY A 183 -8.97 10.70 -8.27
N ALA A 184 -9.32 11.15 -7.06
CA ALA A 184 -10.59 11.82 -6.78
C ALA A 184 -10.72 13.15 -7.53
N SER A 185 -9.66 13.97 -7.53
CA SER A 185 -9.64 15.25 -8.26
C SER A 185 -9.84 15.05 -9.77
N LYS A 186 -9.16 14.05 -10.35
CA LYS A 186 -9.30 13.75 -11.78
C LYS A 186 -10.76 13.43 -12.15
N ARG A 187 -11.44 12.60 -11.34
CA ARG A 187 -12.87 12.30 -11.56
C ARG A 187 -13.77 13.52 -11.42
N LEU A 188 -13.48 14.43 -10.48
CA LEU A 188 -14.22 15.67 -10.32
C LEU A 188 -14.08 16.57 -11.56
N PHE A 189 -12.88 16.73 -12.10
CA PHE A 189 -12.65 17.50 -13.31
C PHE A 189 -13.26 16.84 -14.54
N GLU A 190 -13.22 15.51 -14.67
CA GLU A 190 -13.91 14.78 -15.75
C GLU A 190 -15.43 15.04 -15.75
N ILE A 191 -16.04 15.17 -14.57
CA ILE A 191 -17.47 15.50 -14.45
C ILE A 191 -17.75 16.98 -14.78
N LEU A 192 -16.86 17.88 -14.32
CA LEU A 192 -17.00 19.32 -14.57
C LEU A 192 -16.79 19.68 -16.05
N ASP A 193 -15.89 18.99 -16.72
CA ASP A 193 -15.53 19.19 -18.11
C ASP A 193 -16.42 18.36 -19.07
N ALA A 194 -17.31 17.49 -18.53
CA ALA A 194 -18.23 16.71 -19.36
C ALA A 194 -19.22 17.64 -20.09
N GLU A 195 -19.18 17.58 -21.40
CA GLU A 195 -20.20 18.28 -22.21
C GLU A 195 -21.57 17.61 -22.01
N PRO A 196 -22.62 18.38 -21.70
CA PRO A 196 -23.95 17.80 -21.54
C PRO A 196 -24.40 17.17 -22.86
N GLU A 197 -24.85 15.90 -22.81
CA GLU A 197 -25.39 15.18 -23.98
C GLU A 197 -26.59 15.92 -24.61
N ILE A 198 -27.30 16.69 -23.80
CA ILE A 198 -28.47 17.51 -24.27
C ILE A 198 -28.10 18.96 -23.99
N ALA A 199 -27.86 19.69 -25.05
CA ALA A 199 -27.68 21.14 -25.03
C ALA A 199 -28.72 21.81 -25.94
N ASP A 200 -29.10 23.04 -25.60
CA ASP A 200 -30.00 23.83 -26.43
C ASP A 200 -29.36 24.06 -27.80
N ALA A 201 -30.16 23.93 -28.84
CA ALA A 201 -29.70 24.24 -30.19
C ALA A 201 -29.29 25.72 -30.28
N PRO A 202 -28.28 26.08 -31.11
CA PRO A 202 -27.91 27.47 -31.31
C PRO A 202 -29.11 28.31 -31.76
N GLY A 203 -29.57 29.25 -30.93
CA GLY A 203 -30.75 30.09 -31.20
C GLY A 203 -32.09 29.52 -30.70
N ALA A 204 -32.09 28.53 -29.83
CA ALA A 204 -33.30 28.03 -29.18
C ALA A 204 -34.05 29.16 -28.46
N ALA A 205 -35.35 29.33 -28.79
CA ALA A 205 -36.18 30.32 -28.12
C ALA A 205 -36.58 29.84 -26.72
N PRO A 206 -36.60 30.71 -25.69
CA PRO A 206 -37.07 30.33 -24.36
C PRO A 206 -38.51 29.85 -24.41
N LEU A 207 -38.84 28.78 -23.69
CA LEU A 207 -40.20 28.29 -23.55
C LEU A 207 -41.10 29.39 -22.98
N PRO A 208 -42.32 29.61 -23.57
CA PRO A 208 -43.26 30.56 -23.01
C PRO A 208 -43.63 30.13 -21.59
N SER A 209 -43.73 31.12 -20.66
CA SER A 209 -44.11 30.86 -19.27
C SER A 209 -45.47 30.18 -19.26
N VAL A 210 -45.53 28.94 -18.76
CA VAL A 210 -46.78 28.24 -18.50
C VAL A 210 -47.41 28.93 -17.29
N VAL A 211 -48.52 29.63 -17.52
CA VAL A 211 -49.37 30.24 -16.48
C VAL A 211 -50.20 29.15 -15.82
#